data_4e6cc83f1212161967881653328b85bb
#
_entry.id   4e6cc83f1212161967881653328b85bb
#
_cell.length_a   1.000
_cell.length_b   1.000
_cell.length_c   1.000
_cell.angle_alpha   90.00
_cell.angle_beta   90.00
_cell.angle_gamma   90.00
#
_symmetry.space_group_name_H-M   'P 1'
#
loop_
_entity.id
_entity.type
_entity.pdbx_description
1 polymer ?
#
loop_
_entity_poly.entity_id
_entity_poly.type
_entity_poly.pdbx_seq_one_letter_code
_entity_poly.pdbx_strand_id
1 'polypeptide(L)'
;IAQMLDSYKIEYENSMGYGGPRFLFWLGNAFIALMLVLLFFLMIYFLNSRLLLDHHKFWYLIFVFIIASILALSINKFAPRCLYLVPFTLTALYLEAFFKNKVIFPICCVSFLPLLIFADNGIVLFVMFLLASIVAVFAFKYFNQGWQQFIMSGIVFITLLVTYFGFRLIDM
;
A
#
# COMPACT_ATOMS: atom_id res chain seq x y z
N ILE A 1 13.80 -22.44 -29.04
CA ILE A 1 12.95 -21.31 -28.65
C ILE A 1 13.01 -21.14 -27.14
N ALA A 2 12.81 -22.18 -26.32
CA ALA A 2 12.88 -22.09 -24.86
C ALA A 2 14.27 -21.62 -24.34
N GLN A 3 15.35 -22.17 -24.88
CA GLN A 3 16.72 -21.79 -24.54
C GLN A 3 17.07 -20.35 -24.96
N MET A 4 16.51 -19.86 -26.08
CA MET A 4 16.66 -18.46 -26.47
C MET A 4 15.91 -17.50 -25.52
N LEU A 5 14.72 -17.89 -25.07
CA LEU A 5 13.95 -17.11 -24.08
C LEU A 5 14.67 -17.04 -22.74
N ASP A 6 15.29 -18.14 -22.30
CA ASP A 6 16.07 -18.15 -21.05
C ASP A 6 17.35 -17.32 -21.16
N SER A 7 18.05 -17.34 -22.30
CA SER A 7 19.22 -16.48 -22.50
C SER A 7 18.87 -14.99 -22.56
N TYR A 8 17.78 -14.63 -23.24
CA TYR A 8 17.26 -13.26 -23.24
C TYR A 8 16.83 -12.78 -21.85
N LYS A 9 16.22 -13.65 -21.07
CA LYS A 9 15.82 -13.34 -19.71
C LYS A 9 17.02 -13.08 -18.80
N ILE A 10 18.06 -13.92 -18.91
CA ILE A 10 19.32 -13.77 -18.15
C ILE A 10 20.05 -12.50 -18.59
N GLU A 11 20.08 -12.18 -19.88
CA GLU A 11 20.72 -10.99 -20.41
C GLU A 11 19.98 -9.70 -19.98
N TYR A 12 18.64 -9.74 -19.97
CA TYR A 12 17.80 -8.68 -19.47
C TYR A 12 17.95 -8.46 -17.96
N GLU A 13 17.97 -9.54 -17.18
CA GLU A 13 18.21 -9.50 -15.73
C GLU A 13 19.61 -8.93 -15.41
N ASN A 14 20.62 -9.28 -16.20
CA ASN A 14 21.98 -8.77 -16.07
C ASN A 14 22.08 -7.27 -16.46
N SER A 15 21.36 -6.85 -17.51
CA SER A 15 21.34 -5.45 -17.96
C SER A 15 20.62 -4.52 -16.95
N MET A 16 19.66 -5.05 -16.24
CA MET A 16 18.95 -4.33 -15.16
C MET A 16 19.72 -4.34 -13.81
N GLY A 17 20.92 -4.89 -13.75
CA GLY A 17 21.72 -4.98 -12.52
C GLY A 17 21.27 -6.09 -11.56
N TYR A 18 20.36 -6.96 -11.97
CA TYR A 18 19.92 -8.11 -11.16
C TYR A 18 20.89 -9.30 -11.22
N GLY A 19 22.00 -9.19 -11.96
CA GLY A 19 23.03 -10.23 -12.10
C GLY A 19 23.96 -10.40 -10.89
N GLY A 20 23.68 -9.71 -9.78
CA GLY A 20 24.37 -9.92 -8.52
C GLY A 20 24.04 -11.27 -7.88
N PRO A 21 24.91 -11.78 -6.97
CA PRO A 21 24.61 -13.01 -6.26
C PRO A 21 23.23 -12.92 -5.60
N ARG A 22 22.40 -13.94 -5.77
CA ARG A 22 21.01 -13.99 -5.21
C ARG A 22 20.96 -13.59 -3.74
N PHE A 23 22.05 -13.80 -3.01
CA PHE A 23 22.20 -13.39 -1.62
C PHE A 23 22.12 -11.85 -1.43
N LEU A 24 22.76 -11.05 -2.28
CA LEU A 24 22.70 -9.58 -2.19
C LEU A 24 21.30 -9.04 -2.46
N PHE A 25 20.58 -9.65 -3.40
CA PHE A 25 19.18 -9.30 -3.68
C PHE A 25 18.28 -9.57 -2.46
N TRP A 26 18.43 -10.75 -1.83
CA TRP A 26 17.70 -11.09 -0.60
C TRP A 26 18.06 -10.17 0.56
N LEU A 27 19.36 -9.85 0.70
CA LEU A 27 19.84 -8.94 1.72
C LEU A 27 19.25 -7.54 1.54
N GLY A 28 19.25 -7.00 0.30
CA GLY A 28 18.65 -5.71 -0.02
C GLY A 28 17.17 -5.65 0.33
N ASN A 29 16.39 -6.66 -0.07
CA ASN A 29 14.98 -6.73 0.28
C ASN A 29 14.74 -6.83 1.78
N ALA A 30 15.60 -7.57 2.51
CA ALA A 30 15.53 -7.67 3.96
C ALA A 30 15.81 -6.31 4.64
N PHE A 31 16.78 -5.55 4.14
CA PHE A 31 17.06 -4.20 4.63
C PHE A 31 15.88 -3.25 4.39
N ILE A 32 15.27 -3.29 3.20
CA ILE A 32 14.11 -2.46 2.89
C ILE A 32 12.95 -2.82 3.82
N ALA A 33 12.66 -4.11 4.00
CA ALA A 33 11.60 -4.57 4.89
C ALA A 33 11.85 -4.13 6.34
N LEU A 34 13.11 -4.23 6.82
CA LEU A 34 13.48 -3.81 8.16
C LEU A 34 13.30 -2.28 8.33
N MET A 35 13.71 -1.50 7.34
CA MET A 35 13.51 -0.05 7.34
C MET A 35 12.03 0.34 7.34
N LEU A 36 11.17 -0.36 6.60
CA LEU A 36 9.73 -0.14 6.61
C LEU A 36 9.11 -0.41 8.00
N VAL A 37 9.49 -1.53 8.63
CA VAL A 37 9.03 -1.87 9.98
C VAL A 37 9.51 -0.84 10.99
N LEU A 38 10.78 -0.41 10.90
CA LEU A 38 11.35 0.60 11.79
C LEU A 38 10.63 1.95 11.62
N LEU A 39 10.36 2.37 10.38
CA LEU A 39 9.64 3.58 10.07
C LEU A 39 8.20 3.54 10.61
N PHE A 40 7.53 2.40 10.48
CA PHE A 40 6.20 2.19 11.05
C PHE A 40 6.21 2.33 12.59
N PHE A 41 7.21 1.74 13.25
CA PHE A 41 7.39 1.84 14.69
C PHE A 41 7.68 3.27 15.14
N LEU A 42 8.58 3.97 14.44
CA LEU A 42 8.89 5.37 14.69
C LEU A 42 7.67 6.27 14.54
N MET A 43 6.86 6.04 13.51
CA MET A 43 5.62 6.81 13.30
C MET A 43 4.66 6.64 14.48
N ILE A 44 4.43 5.43 14.94
CA ILE A 44 3.55 5.20 16.10
C ILE A 44 4.13 5.88 17.35
N TYR A 45 5.43 5.78 17.57
CA TYR A 45 6.11 6.39 18.71
C TYR A 45 5.97 7.90 18.73
N PHE A 46 6.19 8.58 17.60
CA PHE A 46 6.10 10.03 17.50
C PHE A 46 4.66 10.56 17.53
N LEU A 47 3.71 9.85 16.91
CA LEU A 47 2.33 10.32 16.89
C LEU A 47 1.61 10.14 18.22
N ASN A 48 1.80 8.99 18.84
CA ASN A 48 1.13 8.69 20.10
C ASN A 48 1.81 7.54 20.84
N SER A 49 2.77 7.87 21.69
CA SER A 49 3.47 6.88 22.51
C SER A 49 2.55 6.04 23.41
N ARG A 50 1.35 6.57 23.75
CA ARG A 50 0.35 5.82 24.53
C ARG A 50 -0.22 4.62 23.77
N LEU A 51 -0.20 4.64 22.42
CA LEU A 51 -0.63 3.49 21.61
C LEU A 51 0.31 2.30 21.75
N LEU A 52 1.59 2.52 22.04
CA LEU A 52 2.55 1.46 22.32
C LEU A 52 2.27 0.74 23.65
N LEU A 53 1.67 1.46 24.61
CA LEU A 53 1.28 0.90 25.91
C LEU A 53 -0.03 0.10 25.83
N ASP A 54 -0.87 0.39 24.84
CA ASP A 54 -2.17 -0.26 24.62
C ASP A 54 -1.95 -1.51 23.71
N HIS A 55 -1.59 -2.64 24.30
CA HIS A 55 -1.21 -3.87 23.60
C HIS A 55 -2.21 -4.26 22.50
N HIS A 56 -3.51 -4.17 22.75
CA HIS A 56 -4.52 -4.56 21.77
C HIS A 56 -4.51 -3.67 20.53
N LYS A 57 -4.43 -2.34 20.70
CA LYS A 57 -4.38 -1.38 19.58
C LYS A 57 -3.08 -1.49 18.80
N PHE A 58 -1.98 -1.71 19.50
CA PHE A 58 -0.67 -1.88 18.89
C PHE A 58 -0.61 -3.14 18.01
N TRP A 59 -1.04 -4.30 18.52
CA TRP A 59 -1.10 -5.53 17.73
C TRP A 59 -2.05 -5.42 16.54
N TYR A 60 -3.18 -4.70 16.70
CA TYR A 60 -4.11 -4.45 15.62
C TYR A 60 -3.44 -3.64 14.48
N LEU A 61 -2.68 -2.60 14.80
CA LEU A 61 -1.95 -1.81 13.81
C LEU A 61 -0.91 -2.64 13.07
N ILE A 62 -0.14 -3.46 13.78
CA ILE A 62 0.83 -4.38 13.17
C ILE A 62 0.13 -5.36 12.23
N PHE A 63 -0.98 -5.92 12.66
CA PHE A 63 -1.74 -6.89 11.87
C PHE A 63 -2.25 -6.26 10.56
N VAL A 64 -2.80 -5.06 10.61
CA VAL A 64 -3.25 -4.31 9.43
C VAL A 64 -2.08 -4.04 8.49
N PHE A 65 -0.92 -3.59 9.00
CA PHE A 65 0.27 -3.34 8.20
C PHE A 65 0.80 -4.62 7.54
N ILE A 66 0.88 -5.72 8.25
CA ILE A 66 1.34 -7.01 7.72
C ILE A 66 0.39 -7.51 6.64
N ILE A 67 -0.92 -7.48 6.86
CA ILE A 67 -1.90 -7.90 5.84
C ILE A 67 -1.80 -7.05 4.59
N ALA A 68 -1.76 -5.72 4.72
CA ALA A 68 -1.62 -4.82 3.58
C ALA A 68 -0.35 -5.13 2.78
N SER A 69 0.77 -5.37 3.47
CA SER A 69 2.05 -5.70 2.85
C SER A 69 2.03 -7.06 2.13
N ILE A 70 1.47 -8.09 2.78
CA ILE A 70 1.36 -9.43 2.19
C ILE A 70 0.45 -9.40 0.96
N LEU A 71 -0.69 -8.71 1.02
CA LEU A 71 -1.61 -8.56 -0.10
C LEU A 71 -0.92 -7.84 -1.26
N ALA A 72 -0.22 -6.73 -0.99
CA ALA A 72 0.51 -5.98 -1.99
C ALA A 72 1.54 -6.86 -2.72
N LEU A 73 2.39 -7.56 -1.97
CA LEU A 73 3.45 -8.41 -2.52
C LEU A 73 2.90 -9.63 -3.25
N SER A 74 1.90 -10.30 -2.68
CA SER A 74 1.33 -11.51 -3.27
C SER A 74 0.63 -11.20 -4.60
N ILE A 75 -0.20 -10.17 -4.63
CA ILE A 75 -0.96 -9.81 -5.83
C ILE A 75 -0.02 -9.25 -6.91
N ASN A 76 1.00 -8.47 -6.53
CA ASN A 76 1.98 -7.98 -7.49
C ASN A 76 2.72 -9.13 -8.20
N LYS A 77 3.02 -10.20 -7.47
CA LYS A 77 3.71 -11.37 -8.02
C LYS A 77 2.84 -12.20 -8.97
N PHE A 78 1.56 -12.41 -8.63
CA PHE A 78 0.67 -13.30 -9.39
C PHE A 78 -0.12 -12.59 -10.49
N ALA A 79 -0.57 -11.37 -10.22
CA ALA A 79 -1.43 -10.61 -11.13
C ALA A 79 -1.28 -9.09 -10.90
N PRO A 80 -0.20 -8.45 -11.42
CA PRO A 80 0.09 -7.05 -11.14
C PRO A 80 -1.05 -6.11 -11.57
N ARG A 81 -1.79 -6.46 -12.63
CA ARG A 81 -2.96 -5.68 -13.08
C ARG A 81 -4.13 -5.72 -12.10
N CYS A 82 -4.27 -6.79 -11.32
CA CYS A 82 -5.32 -6.90 -10.31
C CYS A 82 -5.06 -6.04 -9.07
N LEU A 83 -3.86 -5.47 -8.93
CA LEU A 83 -3.50 -4.60 -7.82
C LEU A 83 -4.40 -3.35 -7.75
N TYR A 84 -4.84 -2.85 -8.92
CA TYR A 84 -5.77 -1.72 -9.02
C TYR A 84 -7.18 -2.02 -8.49
N LEU A 85 -7.56 -3.31 -8.45
CA LEU A 85 -8.87 -3.77 -7.98
C LEU A 85 -8.90 -4.04 -6.48
N VAL A 86 -7.73 -4.12 -5.83
CA VAL A 86 -7.66 -4.41 -4.39
C VAL A 86 -8.10 -3.19 -3.60
N PRO A 87 -9.09 -3.32 -2.74
CA PRO A 87 -9.62 -2.18 -1.99
C PRO A 87 -8.73 -1.81 -0.80
N PHE A 88 -7.50 -1.34 -1.07
CA PHE A 88 -6.58 -0.88 0.00
C PHE A 88 -7.16 0.27 0.83
N THR A 89 -8.13 1.00 0.31
CA THR A 89 -8.90 2.01 1.06
C THR A 89 -9.62 1.45 2.29
N LEU A 90 -9.93 0.15 2.31
CA LEU A 90 -10.50 -0.51 3.49
C LEU A 90 -9.56 -0.41 4.70
N THR A 91 -8.24 -0.39 4.51
CA THR A 91 -7.30 -0.21 5.63
C THR A 91 -7.51 1.13 6.33
N ALA A 92 -7.78 2.19 5.56
CA ALA A 92 -8.06 3.51 6.11
C ALA A 92 -9.39 3.55 6.88
N LEU A 93 -10.43 2.90 6.35
CA LEU A 93 -11.73 2.81 7.01
C LEU A 93 -11.67 1.98 8.29
N TYR A 94 -10.94 0.87 8.29
CA TYR A 94 -10.69 0.10 9.52
C TYR A 94 -9.95 0.92 10.57
N LEU A 95 -8.96 1.71 10.16
CA LEU A 95 -8.24 2.57 11.08
C LEU A 95 -9.16 3.69 11.63
N GLU A 96 -10.06 4.28 10.81
CA GLU A 96 -11.02 5.28 11.24
C GLU A 96 -11.97 4.75 12.32
N ALA A 97 -12.38 3.50 12.22
CA ALA A 97 -13.29 2.90 13.20
C ALA A 97 -12.68 2.77 14.61
N PHE A 98 -11.36 2.65 14.72
CA PHE A 98 -10.68 2.38 16.00
C PHE A 98 -9.75 3.50 16.49
N PHE A 99 -9.33 4.41 15.62
CA PHE A 99 -8.34 5.43 15.93
C PHE A 99 -8.83 6.85 15.62
N LYS A 100 -8.23 7.84 16.28
CA LYS A 100 -8.52 9.24 16.00
C LYS A 100 -7.82 9.70 14.71
N ASN A 101 -8.44 10.59 13.96
CA ASN A 101 -8.00 11.10 12.65
C ASN A 101 -6.51 11.48 12.56
N LYS A 102 -5.92 12.00 13.66
CA LYS A 102 -4.51 12.42 13.67
C LYS A 102 -3.52 11.27 13.41
N VAL A 103 -3.92 10.04 13.71
CA VAL A 103 -3.07 8.84 13.62
C VAL A 103 -3.28 8.10 12.29
N ILE A 104 -4.45 8.21 11.70
CA ILE A 104 -4.89 7.42 10.55
C ILE A 104 -4.06 7.74 9.32
N PHE A 105 -3.95 9.01 8.96
CA PHE A 105 -3.26 9.43 7.74
C PHE A 105 -1.80 8.99 7.69
N PRO A 106 -0.96 9.24 8.73
CA PRO A 106 0.43 8.80 8.72
C PRO A 106 0.57 7.28 8.66
N ILE A 107 -0.30 6.54 9.36
CA ILE A 107 -0.26 5.07 9.33
C ILE A 107 -0.65 4.54 7.96
N CYS A 108 -1.66 5.11 7.30
CA CYS A 108 -2.01 4.77 5.92
C CYS A 108 -0.84 5.03 4.97
N CYS A 109 -0.17 6.18 5.07
CA CYS A 109 1.00 6.48 4.26
C CYS A 109 2.07 5.40 4.37
N VAL A 110 2.42 5.01 5.60
CA VAL A 110 3.43 3.97 5.82
C VAL A 110 2.95 2.59 5.37
N SER A 111 1.67 2.27 5.56
CA SER A 111 1.08 0.99 5.14
C SER A 111 1.05 0.82 3.62
N PHE A 112 1.06 1.92 2.85
CA PHE A 112 1.10 1.88 1.39
C PHE A 112 2.53 1.96 0.81
N LEU A 113 3.56 2.19 1.62
CA LEU A 113 4.95 2.19 1.16
C LEU A 113 5.38 0.87 0.48
N PRO A 114 4.96 -0.31 0.94
CA PRO A 114 5.25 -1.55 0.22
C PRO A 114 4.74 -1.55 -1.22
N LEU A 115 3.58 -0.94 -1.50
CA LEU A 115 3.08 -0.77 -2.87
C LEU A 115 4.00 0.12 -3.71
N LEU A 116 4.45 1.23 -3.13
CA LEU A 116 5.34 2.17 -3.82
C LEU A 116 6.68 1.53 -4.19
N ILE A 117 7.22 0.68 -3.32
CA ILE A 117 8.57 0.11 -3.49
C ILE A 117 8.55 -1.13 -4.39
N PHE A 118 7.54 -1.98 -4.25
CA PHE A 118 7.56 -3.32 -4.87
C PHE A 118 6.63 -3.48 -6.08
N ALA A 119 5.69 -2.55 -6.32
CA ALA A 119 4.80 -2.63 -7.46
C ALA A 119 5.42 -1.99 -8.71
N ASP A 120 5.13 -2.57 -9.90
CA ASP A 120 5.63 -2.08 -11.18
C ASP A 120 5.27 -0.61 -11.45
N ASN A 121 4.03 -0.21 -11.08
CA ASN A 121 3.55 1.17 -11.14
C ASN A 121 3.33 1.75 -9.73
N GLY A 122 4.30 1.57 -8.84
CA GLY A 122 4.18 1.84 -7.42
C GLY A 122 3.77 3.27 -7.08
N ILE A 123 4.30 4.27 -7.80
CA ILE A 123 3.97 5.69 -7.56
C ILE A 123 2.50 5.96 -7.85
N VAL A 124 1.99 5.46 -8.99
CA VAL A 124 0.58 5.64 -9.40
C VAL A 124 -0.35 5.01 -8.38
N LEU A 125 -0.06 3.76 -7.99
CA LEU A 125 -0.85 3.01 -7.00
C LEU A 125 -0.83 3.69 -5.63
N PHE A 126 0.34 4.12 -5.18
CA PHE A 126 0.49 4.79 -3.90
C PHE A 126 -0.34 6.07 -3.84
N VAL A 127 -0.21 6.96 -4.82
CA VAL A 127 -0.96 8.23 -4.87
C VAL A 127 -2.45 7.97 -5.00
N MET A 128 -2.86 7.04 -5.86
CA MET A 128 -4.26 6.68 -6.09
C MET A 128 -4.93 6.18 -4.80
N PHE A 129 -4.32 5.22 -4.10
CA PHE A 129 -4.88 4.68 -2.87
C PHE A 129 -4.79 5.66 -1.70
N LEU A 130 -3.77 6.49 -1.65
CA LEU A 130 -3.64 7.52 -0.63
C LEU A 130 -4.75 8.58 -0.76
N LEU A 131 -4.99 9.09 -1.96
CA LEU A 131 -6.08 10.03 -2.21
C LEU A 131 -7.44 9.41 -1.92
N ALA A 132 -7.68 8.20 -2.41
CA ALA A 132 -8.91 7.47 -2.13
C ALA A 132 -9.13 7.22 -0.63
N SER A 133 -8.07 6.94 0.12
CA SER A 133 -8.12 6.74 1.58
C SER A 133 -8.46 8.03 2.32
N ILE A 134 -7.89 9.16 1.90
CA ILE A 134 -8.24 10.47 2.48
C ILE A 134 -9.73 10.74 2.26
N VAL A 135 -10.20 10.60 1.03
CA VAL A 135 -11.60 10.82 0.68
C VAL A 135 -12.51 9.85 1.44
N ALA A 136 -12.12 8.59 1.58
CA ALA A 136 -12.87 7.57 2.32
C ALA A 136 -13.03 7.95 3.80
N VAL A 137 -11.96 8.40 4.46
CA VAL A 137 -11.98 8.85 5.87
C VAL A 137 -12.89 10.06 6.04
N PHE A 138 -12.79 11.05 5.16
CA PHE A 138 -13.68 12.21 5.21
C PHE A 138 -15.15 11.83 4.93
N ALA A 139 -15.39 11.02 3.91
CA ALA A 139 -16.73 10.58 3.56
C ALA A 139 -17.37 9.75 4.68
N PHE A 140 -16.62 8.86 5.32
CA PHE A 140 -17.08 8.05 6.45
C PHE A 140 -17.56 8.89 7.61
N LYS A 141 -16.93 10.01 7.87
CA LYS A 141 -17.32 10.94 8.94
C LYS A 141 -18.68 11.59 8.71
N TYR A 142 -19.04 11.84 7.44
CA TYR A 142 -20.30 12.49 7.07
C TYR A 142 -21.41 11.50 6.74
N PHE A 143 -21.05 10.32 6.21
CA PHE A 143 -21.96 9.33 5.67
C PHE A 143 -21.91 8.00 6.45
N ASN A 144 -22.05 8.06 7.76
CA ASN A 144 -21.88 6.89 8.64
C ASN A 144 -23.19 6.09 8.89
N GLN A 145 -24.32 6.46 8.28
CA GLN A 145 -25.60 5.83 8.59
C GLN A 145 -26.23 5.11 7.38
N GLY A 146 -26.44 3.80 7.52
CA GLY A 146 -27.28 2.99 6.63
C GLY A 146 -27.02 3.18 5.11
N TRP A 147 -27.99 3.74 4.40
CA TRP A 147 -27.91 4.01 2.95
C TRP A 147 -26.76 4.93 2.53
N GLN A 148 -26.30 5.79 3.42
CA GLN A 148 -25.21 6.73 3.15
C GLN A 148 -23.86 6.00 2.88
N GLN A 149 -23.70 4.78 3.35
CA GLN A 149 -22.49 3.98 3.06
C GLN A 149 -22.36 3.65 1.56
N PHE A 150 -23.49 3.49 0.85
CA PHE A 150 -23.45 3.32 -0.60
C PHE A 150 -22.96 4.58 -1.31
N ILE A 151 -23.39 5.75 -0.84
CA ILE A 151 -22.93 7.04 -1.38
C ILE A 151 -21.42 7.18 -1.14
N MET A 152 -20.94 6.85 0.06
CA MET A 152 -19.52 6.85 0.38
C MET A 152 -18.71 5.94 -0.56
N SER A 153 -19.18 4.72 -0.78
CA SER A 153 -18.54 3.77 -1.69
C SER A 153 -18.50 4.33 -3.13
N GLY A 154 -19.56 4.96 -3.59
CA GLY A 154 -19.61 5.65 -4.88
C GLY A 154 -18.59 6.78 -5.01
N ILE A 155 -18.46 7.62 -3.98
CA ILE A 155 -17.47 8.73 -3.95
C ILE A 155 -16.05 8.20 -4.02
N VAL A 156 -15.73 7.17 -3.24
CA VAL A 156 -14.40 6.53 -3.26
C VAL A 156 -14.11 5.91 -4.63
N PHE A 157 -15.09 5.24 -5.23
CA PHE A 157 -14.95 4.65 -6.56
C PHE A 157 -14.71 5.71 -7.64
N ILE A 158 -15.45 6.81 -7.61
CA ILE A 158 -15.25 7.95 -8.53
C ILE A 158 -13.86 8.54 -8.34
N THR A 159 -13.39 8.70 -7.10
CA THR A 159 -12.03 9.19 -6.83
C THR A 159 -10.97 8.30 -7.43
N LEU A 160 -11.11 6.98 -7.30
CA LEU A 160 -10.20 6.00 -7.90
C LEU A 160 -10.20 6.10 -9.43
N LEU A 161 -11.38 6.20 -10.04
CA LEU A 161 -11.51 6.36 -11.50
C LEU A 161 -10.87 7.64 -11.99
N VAL A 162 -11.17 8.77 -11.39
CA VAL A 162 -10.63 10.09 -11.80
C VAL A 162 -9.10 10.10 -11.67
N THR A 163 -8.56 9.57 -10.58
CA THR A 163 -7.10 9.49 -10.39
C THR A 163 -6.45 8.55 -11.41
N TYR A 164 -7.04 7.40 -11.67
CA TYR A 164 -6.55 6.46 -12.67
C TYR A 164 -6.52 7.09 -14.08
N PHE A 165 -7.62 7.71 -14.50
CA PHE A 165 -7.68 8.40 -15.80
C PHE A 165 -6.71 9.58 -15.86
N GLY A 166 -6.54 10.32 -14.76
CA GLY A 166 -5.58 11.41 -14.68
C GLY A 166 -4.16 10.94 -14.98
N PHE A 167 -3.71 9.85 -14.36
CA PHE A 167 -2.41 9.28 -14.64
C PHE A 167 -2.31 8.72 -16.06
N ARG A 168 -3.37 8.09 -16.55
CA ARG A 168 -3.39 7.56 -17.92
C ARG A 168 -3.26 8.64 -19.00
N LEU A 169 -3.78 9.83 -18.75
CA LEU A 169 -3.64 10.98 -19.64
C LEU A 169 -2.23 11.59 -19.61
N ILE A 170 -1.52 11.46 -18.47
CA ILE A 170 -0.13 11.95 -18.36
C ILE A 170 0.83 11.01 -19.09
N ASP A 171 0.54 9.71 -19.12
CA ASP A 171 1.35 8.67 -19.78
C ASP A 171 1.11 8.62 -21.32
N MET A 172 0.15 9.37 -21.86
CA MET A 172 -0.10 9.54 -23.29
C MET A 172 0.71 10.68 -23.87
#